data_1131a45baa578772599c3de45f07a885
#
_entry.id   1131a45baa578772599c3de45f07a885
#
_cell.length_a   1.000
_cell.length_b   1.000
_cell.length_c   1.000
_cell.angle_alpha   90.00
_cell.angle_beta   90.00
_cell.angle_gamma   90.00
#
_symmetry.space_group_name_H-M   'P 1'
#
loop_
_entity.id
_entity.type
_entity.pdbx_description
1 polymer ?
#
loop_
_entity_poly.entity_id
_entity_poly.type
_entity_poly.pdbx_seq_one_letter_code
_entity_poly.pdbx_strand_id
1 'polypeptide(L)'
;MSAEVLVYRGSLVENRHRVSLALWGPEGLVAYGGDPGRVAYLRSSAKPFQALALYLTGAVERFGLTEEEVALATASHDGTPRHVEVAARFLGKLGLGPEHLVCGVHPPFSREARAALEAQGLAPTPLHHNCSGKHAGMLAAALALGAPAEGYHLPDHPVQRLNLATLEALSGARPGLATDGCSVPTFALSLARA
;
A
#
# COMPACT_ATOMS: atom_id res chain seq x y z
N MET A 1 -27.22 7.96 12.26
CA MET A 1 -26.54 8.28 13.54
C MET A 1 -25.06 8.47 13.24
N SER A 2 -24.42 9.53 13.77
CA SER A 2 -22.96 9.67 13.65
C SER A 2 -22.29 8.85 14.75
N ALA A 3 -21.30 8.04 14.38
CA ALA A 3 -20.44 7.37 15.36
C ALA A 3 -19.30 8.33 15.73
N GLU A 4 -18.96 8.37 17.02
CA GLU A 4 -17.81 9.12 17.53
C GLU A 4 -16.90 8.20 18.34
N VAL A 5 -15.59 8.36 18.14
CA VAL A 5 -14.57 7.77 19.01
C VAL A 5 -14.02 8.90 19.87
N LEU A 6 -14.06 8.70 21.18
CA LEU A 6 -13.57 9.66 22.17
C LEU A 6 -12.25 9.16 22.73
N VAL A 7 -11.25 10.04 22.71
CA VAL A 7 -9.95 9.80 23.38
C VAL A 7 -9.92 10.60 24.64
N TYR A 8 -9.59 9.95 25.74
CA TYR A 8 -9.57 10.54 27.07
C TYR A 8 -8.12 10.72 27.57
N ARG A 9 -7.92 11.81 28.29
CA ARG A 9 -6.76 11.99 29.17
C ARG A 9 -7.28 12.12 30.61
N GLY A 10 -7.11 11.08 31.39
CA GLY A 10 -7.80 10.96 32.68
C GLY A 10 -9.32 10.94 32.50
N SER A 11 -10.05 11.87 33.12
CA SER A 11 -11.51 12.00 33.01
C SER A 11 -11.97 12.96 31.90
N LEU A 12 -11.04 13.68 31.25
CA LEU A 12 -11.38 14.67 30.24
C LEU A 12 -11.27 14.10 28.84
N VAL A 13 -12.25 14.46 27.97
CA VAL A 13 -12.18 14.17 26.55
C VAL A 13 -11.13 15.06 25.91
N GLU A 14 -10.04 14.47 25.40
CA GLU A 14 -8.95 15.18 24.74
C GLU A 14 -9.22 15.33 23.23
N ASN A 15 -9.71 14.25 22.58
CA ASN A 15 -10.02 14.26 21.15
C ASN A 15 -11.39 13.62 20.87
N ARG A 16 -12.05 14.12 19.82
CA ARG A 16 -13.27 13.54 19.25
C ARG A 16 -13.04 13.25 17.77
N HIS A 17 -13.24 12.00 17.38
CA HIS A 17 -13.14 11.57 15.99
C HIS A 17 -14.52 11.20 15.48
N ARG A 18 -15.00 11.89 14.44
CA ARG A 18 -16.24 11.48 13.74
C ARG A 18 -15.90 10.32 12.82
N VAL A 19 -16.63 9.23 12.96
CA VAL A 19 -16.42 7.99 12.22
C VAL A 19 -17.58 7.75 11.28
N SER A 20 -17.28 7.38 10.04
CA SER A 20 -18.24 6.81 9.11
C SER A 20 -17.93 5.34 8.92
N LEU A 21 -18.96 4.50 8.95
CA LEU A 21 -18.89 3.05 8.83
C LEU A 21 -19.81 2.60 7.71
N ALA A 22 -19.42 1.56 6.99
CA ALA A 22 -20.27 0.88 6.03
C ALA A 22 -20.07 -0.63 6.17
N LEU A 23 -21.17 -1.36 6.28
CA LEU A 23 -21.20 -2.82 6.21
C LEU A 23 -21.77 -3.19 4.83
N TRP A 24 -20.97 -3.92 4.07
CA TRP A 24 -21.33 -4.37 2.73
C TRP A 24 -21.54 -5.87 2.71
N GLY A 25 -22.59 -6.33 2.06
CA GLY A 25 -22.91 -7.73 1.84
C GLY A 25 -23.03 -8.05 0.34
N PRO A 26 -23.36 -9.31 -0.02
CA PRO A 26 -23.52 -9.70 -1.43
C PRO A 26 -24.51 -8.86 -2.21
N GLU A 27 -25.57 -8.40 -1.55
CA GLU A 27 -26.66 -7.59 -2.15
C GLU A 27 -26.40 -6.08 -2.06
N GLY A 28 -25.22 -5.66 -1.58
CA GLY A 28 -24.87 -4.24 -1.46
C GLY A 28 -24.74 -3.75 -0.01
N LEU A 29 -25.02 -2.46 0.22
CA LEU A 29 -24.89 -1.81 1.52
C LEU A 29 -25.95 -2.33 2.51
N VAL A 30 -25.52 -3.09 3.51
CA VAL A 30 -26.39 -3.68 4.54
C VAL A 30 -26.71 -2.70 5.66
N ALA A 31 -25.71 -1.98 6.14
CA ALA A 31 -25.85 -1.00 7.20
C ALA A 31 -24.75 0.07 7.12
N TYR A 32 -25.02 1.23 7.73
CA TYR A 32 -24.02 2.29 7.83
C TYR A 32 -24.22 3.15 9.08
N GLY A 33 -23.13 3.80 9.49
CA GLY A 33 -23.11 4.86 10.48
C GLY A 33 -22.37 6.07 9.93
N GLY A 34 -22.84 7.28 10.23
CA GLY A 34 -22.30 8.50 9.64
C GLY A 34 -22.71 8.67 8.17
N ASP A 35 -21.78 9.06 7.33
CA ASP A 35 -22.00 9.33 5.89
C ASP A 35 -21.28 8.28 5.03
N PRO A 36 -22.01 7.34 4.39
CA PRO A 36 -21.43 6.36 3.49
C PRO A 36 -20.97 6.96 2.15
N GLY A 37 -21.45 8.14 1.79
CA GLY A 37 -21.03 8.90 0.61
C GLY A 37 -19.73 9.68 0.81
N ARG A 38 -19.21 9.76 2.05
CA ARG A 38 -17.99 10.49 2.35
C ARG A 38 -16.80 9.95 1.55
N VAL A 39 -16.17 10.82 0.78
CA VAL A 39 -14.97 10.51 0.01
C VAL A 39 -13.75 10.57 0.92
N ALA A 40 -12.91 9.55 0.86
CA ALA A 40 -11.65 9.47 1.58
C ALA A 40 -10.60 8.73 0.75
N TYR A 41 -9.33 9.03 1.01
CA TYR A 41 -8.23 8.29 0.40
C TYR A 41 -8.10 6.91 1.03
N LEU A 42 -8.00 5.88 0.19
CA LEU A 42 -7.82 4.49 0.62
C LEU A 42 -6.47 4.27 1.30
N ARG A 43 -5.46 5.04 0.93
CA ARG A 43 -4.10 4.89 1.47
C ARG A 43 -3.63 3.44 1.36
N SER A 44 -3.08 2.90 2.43
CA SER A 44 -2.56 1.52 2.45
C SER A 44 -3.61 0.44 2.26
N SER A 45 -4.91 0.72 2.45
CA SER A 45 -5.97 -0.26 2.16
C SER A 45 -6.14 -0.54 0.66
N ALA A 46 -5.55 0.29 -0.22
CA ALA A 46 -5.50 0.03 -1.66
C ALA A 46 -4.45 -1.02 -2.07
N LYS A 47 -3.49 -1.37 -1.20
CA LYS A 47 -2.36 -2.24 -1.56
C LYS A 47 -2.77 -3.63 -2.07
N PRO A 48 -3.75 -4.35 -1.48
CA PRO A 48 -4.21 -5.62 -2.03
C PRO A 48 -4.70 -5.51 -3.48
N PHE A 49 -5.39 -4.41 -3.81
CA PHE A 49 -5.88 -4.17 -5.17
C PHE A 49 -4.75 -3.78 -6.12
N GLN A 50 -3.76 -3.03 -5.66
CA GLN A 50 -2.56 -2.70 -6.44
C GLN A 50 -1.70 -3.95 -6.71
N ALA A 51 -1.67 -4.91 -5.77
CA ALA A 51 -0.96 -6.18 -5.94
C ALA A 51 -1.60 -7.10 -6.98
N LEU A 52 -2.87 -6.88 -7.37
CA LEU A 52 -3.49 -7.59 -8.49
C LEU A 52 -2.72 -7.40 -9.80
N ALA A 53 -2.02 -6.28 -9.95
CA ALA A 53 -1.14 -6.06 -11.10
C ALA A 53 -0.10 -7.17 -11.28
N LEU A 54 0.36 -7.82 -10.20
CA LEU A 54 1.29 -8.95 -10.29
C LEU A 54 0.70 -10.13 -11.07
N TYR A 55 -0.58 -10.42 -10.85
CA TYR A 55 -1.30 -11.50 -11.55
C TYR A 55 -1.76 -11.07 -12.94
N LEU A 56 -2.31 -9.86 -13.06
CA LEU A 56 -2.81 -9.35 -14.34
C LEU A 56 -1.72 -9.20 -15.40
N THR A 57 -0.48 -9.03 -14.99
CA THR A 57 0.67 -8.91 -15.90
C THR A 57 1.46 -10.22 -16.09
N GLY A 58 1.11 -11.27 -15.34
CA GLY A 58 1.89 -12.52 -15.30
C GLY A 58 3.25 -12.37 -14.59
N ALA A 59 3.45 -11.32 -13.79
CA ALA A 59 4.71 -11.10 -13.10
C ALA A 59 5.03 -12.19 -12.07
N VAL A 60 4.00 -12.79 -11.46
CA VAL A 60 4.18 -13.88 -10.48
C VAL A 60 4.92 -15.04 -11.12
N GLU A 61 4.43 -15.53 -12.26
CA GLU A 61 5.00 -16.67 -13.00
C GLU A 61 6.33 -16.28 -13.64
N ARG A 62 6.39 -15.11 -14.26
CA ARG A 62 7.58 -14.65 -15.00
C ARG A 62 8.82 -14.54 -14.10
N PHE A 63 8.66 -14.08 -12.87
CA PHE A 63 9.77 -13.88 -11.93
C PHE A 63 9.83 -14.95 -10.84
N GLY A 64 8.95 -15.95 -10.87
CA GLY A 64 8.88 -17.01 -9.87
C GLY A 64 8.66 -16.45 -8.47
N LEU A 65 7.70 -15.51 -8.32
CA LEU A 65 7.42 -14.88 -7.03
C LEU A 65 6.78 -15.87 -6.07
N THR A 66 7.22 -15.84 -4.82
CA THR A 66 6.64 -16.65 -3.75
C THR A 66 5.42 -15.98 -3.13
N GLU A 67 4.60 -16.75 -2.41
CA GLU A 67 3.47 -16.22 -1.64
C GLU A 67 3.91 -15.15 -0.64
N GLU A 68 5.09 -15.28 -0.02
CA GLU A 68 5.64 -14.28 0.89
C GLU A 68 5.92 -12.94 0.20
N GLU A 69 6.48 -12.96 -1.00
CA GLU A 69 6.78 -11.75 -1.78
C GLU A 69 5.49 -11.07 -2.22
N VAL A 70 4.50 -11.85 -2.65
CA VAL A 70 3.16 -11.33 -2.97
C VAL A 70 2.48 -10.78 -1.71
N ALA A 71 2.52 -11.50 -0.58
CA ALA A 71 1.97 -11.03 0.68
C ALA A 71 2.63 -9.71 1.12
N LEU A 72 3.96 -9.58 0.97
CA LEU A 72 4.67 -8.35 1.29
C LEU A 72 4.20 -7.18 0.42
N ALA A 73 3.87 -7.42 -0.86
CA ALA A 73 3.35 -6.39 -1.77
C ALA A 73 1.95 -5.91 -1.39
N THR A 74 1.15 -6.72 -0.70
CA THR A 74 -0.23 -6.39 -0.30
C THR A 74 -0.33 -5.60 1.01
N ALA A 75 0.75 -5.45 1.78
CA ALA A 75 0.71 -4.97 3.15
C ALA A 75 1.58 -3.73 3.40
N SER A 76 1.30 -3.06 4.51
CA SER A 76 2.25 -2.16 5.17
C SER A 76 2.99 -2.97 6.22
N HIS A 77 4.27 -3.24 6.01
CA HIS A 77 5.05 -4.06 6.91
C HIS A 77 5.82 -3.24 7.96
N ASP A 78 6.25 -3.89 9.04
CA ASP A 78 6.87 -3.22 10.17
C ASP A 78 8.39 -3.03 10.03
N GLY A 79 8.99 -3.43 8.91
CA GLY A 79 10.44 -3.29 8.66
C GLY A 79 11.30 -4.23 9.53
N THR A 80 10.76 -5.38 9.95
CA THR A 80 11.53 -6.40 10.66
C THR A 80 12.61 -7.02 9.75
N PRO A 81 13.64 -7.69 10.29
CA PRO A 81 14.65 -8.36 9.48
C PRO A 81 14.06 -9.29 8.41
N ARG A 82 12.96 -10.00 8.74
CA ARG A 82 12.27 -10.86 7.78
C ARG A 82 11.65 -10.07 6.61
N HIS A 83 11.03 -8.94 6.90
CA HIS A 83 10.46 -8.09 5.85
C HIS A 83 11.54 -7.55 4.92
N VAL A 84 12.67 -7.12 5.49
CA VAL A 84 13.83 -6.61 4.73
C VAL A 84 14.43 -7.70 3.84
N GLU A 85 14.60 -8.92 4.37
CA GLU A 85 15.09 -10.09 3.63
C GLU A 85 14.16 -10.41 2.44
N VAL A 86 12.84 -10.48 2.67
CA VAL A 86 11.86 -10.77 1.62
C VAL A 86 11.85 -9.68 0.56
N ALA A 87 11.91 -8.40 0.97
CA ALA A 87 11.96 -7.28 0.01
C ALA A 87 13.25 -7.31 -0.83
N ALA A 88 14.39 -7.60 -0.22
CA ALA A 88 15.67 -7.71 -0.93
C ALA A 88 15.66 -8.89 -1.91
N ARG A 89 15.18 -10.06 -1.49
CA ARG A 89 15.04 -11.24 -2.35
C ARG A 89 14.09 -10.95 -3.52
N PHE A 90 12.96 -10.29 -3.27
CA PHE A 90 12.02 -9.90 -4.30
C PHE A 90 12.68 -9.03 -5.37
N LEU A 91 13.37 -7.95 -4.98
CA LEU A 91 14.11 -7.10 -5.91
C LEU A 91 15.20 -7.86 -6.66
N GLY A 92 15.93 -8.74 -5.97
CA GLY A 92 16.96 -9.58 -6.59
C GLY A 92 16.44 -10.45 -7.72
N LYS A 93 15.22 -11.00 -7.62
CA LYS A 93 14.56 -11.75 -8.72
C LYS A 93 14.26 -10.88 -9.95
N LEU A 94 14.12 -9.57 -9.76
CA LEU A 94 13.89 -8.62 -10.83
C LEU A 94 15.21 -8.11 -11.46
N GLY A 95 16.38 -8.48 -10.90
CA GLY A 95 17.67 -7.89 -11.24
C GLY A 95 17.81 -6.44 -10.76
N LEU A 96 17.06 -6.05 -9.73
CA LEU A 96 17.02 -4.70 -9.16
C LEU A 96 17.56 -4.70 -7.73
N GLY A 97 17.91 -3.50 -7.25
CA GLY A 97 18.35 -3.25 -5.87
C GLY A 97 17.50 -2.20 -5.15
N PRO A 98 17.80 -1.93 -3.87
CA PRO A 98 17.09 -0.95 -3.05
C PRO A 98 17.06 0.46 -3.64
N GLU A 99 18.03 0.83 -4.46
CA GLU A 99 18.16 2.12 -5.15
C GLU A 99 17.03 2.39 -6.14
N HIS A 100 16.33 1.34 -6.60
CA HIS A 100 15.16 1.46 -7.47
C HIS A 100 13.86 1.78 -6.71
N LEU A 101 13.89 1.71 -5.36
CA LEU A 101 12.74 2.01 -4.52
C LEU A 101 12.61 3.52 -4.29
N VAL A 102 11.64 4.17 -4.93
CA VAL A 102 11.38 5.62 -4.76
C VAL A 102 10.52 5.95 -3.54
N CYS A 103 10.19 4.97 -2.69
CA CYS A 103 9.41 5.21 -1.47
C CYS A 103 10.17 6.05 -0.42
N GLY A 104 11.47 6.22 -0.61
CA GLY A 104 12.32 6.88 0.38
C GLY A 104 12.74 5.95 1.53
N VAL A 105 13.35 6.53 2.55
CA VAL A 105 13.84 5.84 3.75
C VAL A 105 12.92 6.16 4.92
N HIS A 106 12.58 5.13 5.68
CA HIS A 106 11.76 5.25 6.86
C HIS A 106 12.28 4.29 7.95
N PRO A 107 12.40 4.71 9.21
CA PRO A 107 12.73 3.78 10.29
C PRO A 107 11.70 2.67 10.41
N PRO A 108 12.09 1.45 10.78
CA PRO A 108 11.14 0.36 11.04
C PRO A 108 10.02 0.78 12.00
N PHE A 109 8.79 0.34 11.75
CA PHE A 109 7.70 0.50 12.72
C PHE A 109 7.87 -0.45 13.91
N SER A 110 8.48 -1.63 13.70
CA SER A 110 8.90 -2.50 14.81
C SER A 110 9.90 -1.77 15.69
N ARG A 111 9.56 -1.64 16.98
CA ARG A 111 10.45 -1.03 17.98
C ARG A 111 11.73 -1.84 18.16
N GLU A 112 11.61 -3.16 18.15
CA GLU A 112 12.72 -4.10 18.27
C GLU A 112 13.68 -3.97 17.09
N ALA A 113 13.17 -3.93 15.86
CA ALA A 113 13.99 -3.77 14.66
C ALA A 113 14.69 -2.40 14.65
N ARG A 114 14.01 -1.33 15.08
CA ARG A 114 14.62 -0.01 15.22
C ARG A 114 15.74 -0.01 16.24
N ALA A 115 15.49 -0.53 17.44
CA ALA A 115 16.50 -0.61 18.50
C ALA A 115 17.70 -1.45 18.08
N ALA A 116 17.48 -2.53 17.30
CA ALA A 116 18.56 -3.36 16.79
C ALA A 116 19.45 -2.62 15.76
N LEU A 117 18.87 -1.80 14.88
CA LEU A 117 19.64 -0.94 13.97
C LEU A 117 20.44 0.10 14.74
N GLU A 118 19.82 0.78 15.70
CA GLU A 118 20.46 1.79 16.53
C GLU A 118 21.64 1.20 17.34
N ALA A 119 21.46 0.03 17.94
CA ALA A 119 22.50 -0.65 18.69
C ALA A 119 23.72 -1.06 17.82
N GLN A 120 23.49 -1.29 16.51
CA GLN A 120 24.55 -1.61 15.56
C GLN A 120 25.12 -0.36 14.85
N GLY A 121 24.64 0.83 15.17
CA GLY A 121 25.03 2.06 14.47
C GLY A 121 24.64 2.08 12.98
N LEU A 122 23.61 1.31 12.59
CA LEU A 122 23.15 1.19 11.21
C LEU A 122 21.99 2.15 10.94
N ALA A 123 22.03 2.79 9.76
CA ALA A 123 20.92 3.59 9.26
C ALA A 123 19.87 2.69 8.57
N PRO A 124 18.57 3.04 8.65
CA PRO A 124 17.58 2.37 7.84
C PRO A 124 17.82 2.62 6.34
N THR A 125 17.39 1.68 5.52
CA THR A 125 17.46 1.73 4.06
C THR A 125 16.04 1.76 3.46
N PRO A 126 15.85 1.96 2.14
CA PRO A 126 14.53 1.87 1.52
C PRO A 126 13.81 0.53 1.76
N LEU A 127 14.55 -0.56 2.00
CA LEU A 127 13.97 -1.87 2.33
C LEU A 127 13.19 -1.86 3.65
N HIS A 128 13.56 -0.99 4.60
CA HIS A 128 12.87 -0.85 5.88
C HIS A 128 11.56 -0.07 5.78
N HIS A 129 11.38 0.67 4.67
CA HIS A 129 10.16 1.44 4.45
C HIS A 129 8.95 0.50 4.35
N ASN A 130 7.89 0.80 5.06
CA ASN A 130 6.66 -0.02 5.14
C ASN A 130 5.95 -0.24 3.79
N CYS A 131 6.35 0.45 2.75
CA CYS A 131 5.83 0.29 1.39
C CYS A 131 6.81 -0.42 0.43
N SER A 132 8.00 -0.84 0.88
CA SER A 132 9.02 -1.43 -0.01
C SER A 132 8.48 -2.62 -0.81
N GLY A 133 7.70 -3.51 -0.18
CA GLY A 133 7.06 -4.63 -0.85
C GLY A 133 6.07 -4.21 -1.95
N LYS A 134 5.22 -3.21 -1.68
CA LYS A 134 4.33 -2.64 -2.70
C LYS A 134 5.13 -2.08 -3.89
N HIS A 135 6.22 -1.37 -3.62
CA HIS A 135 7.08 -0.82 -4.67
C HIS A 135 7.77 -1.91 -5.48
N ALA A 136 8.28 -2.96 -4.84
CA ALA A 136 8.81 -4.14 -5.53
C ALA A 136 7.75 -4.80 -6.41
N GLY A 137 6.51 -4.91 -5.93
CA GLY A 137 5.38 -5.43 -6.72
C GLY A 137 5.08 -4.58 -7.95
N MET A 138 5.10 -3.25 -7.82
CA MET A 138 4.89 -2.34 -8.97
C MET A 138 6.04 -2.43 -9.98
N LEU A 139 7.28 -2.56 -9.52
CA LEU A 139 8.44 -2.77 -10.39
C LEU A 139 8.32 -4.09 -11.14
N ALA A 140 7.94 -5.18 -10.46
CA ALA A 140 7.72 -6.47 -11.12
C ALA A 140 6.64 -6.39 -12.20
N ALA A 141 5.50 -5.78 -11.90
CA ALA A 141 4.43 -5.60 -12.86
C ALA A 141 4.85 -4.69 -14.04
N ALA A 142 5.61 -3.62 -13.79
CA ALA A 142 6.15 -2.74 -14.83
C ALA A 142 7.06 -3.52 -15.81
N LEU A 143 8.01 -4.29 -15.26
CA LEU A 143 8.91 -5.12 -16.07
C LEU A 143 8.16 -6.23 -16.83
N ALA A 144 7.11 -6.80 -16.23
CA ALA A 144 6.27 -7.79 -16.89
C ALA A 144 5.49 -7.20 -18.07
N LEU A 145 5.08 -5.92 -17.97
CA LEU A 145 4.48 -5.15 -19.07
C LEU A 145 5.50 -4.74 -20.17
N GLY A 146 6.79 -4.99 -19.97
CA GLY A 146 7.84 -4.46 -20.86
C GLY A 146 8.05 -2.96 -20.71
N ALA A 147 7.55 -2.35 -19.63
CA ALA A 147 7.74 -0.93 -19.34
C ALA A 147 9.05 -0.71 -18.54
N PRO A 148 9.64 0.51 -18.62
CA PRO A 148 10.85 0.80 -17.87
C PRO A 148 10.60 0.74 -16.34
N ALA A 149 11.63 0.43 -15.57
CA ALA A 149 11.60 0.53 -14.12
C ALA A 149 11.57 2.00 -13.66
N GLU A 150 12.22 2.89 -14.42
CA GLU A 150 12.25 4.32 -14.14
C GLU A 150 10.85 4.92 -14.28
N GLY A 151 10.51 5.81 -13.35
CA GLY A 151 9.22 6.51 -13.39
C GLY A 151 8.00 5.66 -13.06
N TYR A 152 8.17 4.41 -12.61
CA TYR A 152 7.04 3.51 -12.28
C TYR A 152 6.05 4.10 -11.26
N HIS A 153 6.46 5.09 -10.50
CA HIS A 153 5.64 5.81 -9.53
C HIS A 153 4.79 6.94 -10.12
N LEU A 154 5.08 7.35 -11.35
CA LEU A 154 4.39 8.48 -11.99
C LEU A 154 2.99 8.05 -12.46
N PRO A 155 1.97 8.92 -12.34
CA PRO A 155 0.58 8.58 -12.67
C PRO A 155 0.37 8.02 -14.08
N ASP A 156 1.17 8.51 -15.05
CA ASP A 156 1.06 8.11 -16.46
C ASP A 156 1.81 6.84 -16.80
N HIS A 157 2.58 6.28 -15.86
CA HIS A 157 3.29 5.03 -16.10
C HIS A 157 2.31 3.85 -16.30
N PRO A 158 2.61 2.88 -17.21
CA PRO A 158 1.71 1.76 -17.51
C PRO A 158 1.21 1.01 -16.27
N VAL A 159 2.06 0.76 -15.27
CA VAL A 159 1.65 0.08 -14.03
C VAL A 159 0.66 0.91 -13.21
N GLN A 160 0.80 2.25 -13.17
CA GLN A 160 -0.13 3.09 -12.42
C GLN A 160 -1.47 3.25 -13.15
N ARG A 161 -1.45 3.29 -14.48
CA ARG A 161 -2.68 3.21 -15.29
C ARG A 161 -3.41 1.89 -15.08
N LEU A 162 -2.69 0.77 -14.99
CA LEU A 162 -3.27 -0.53 -14.69
C LEU A 162 -3.90 -0.53 -13.29
N ASN A 163 -3.20 0.00 -12.27
CA ASN A 163 -3.73 0.12 -10.91
C ASN A 163 -5.02 0.96 -10.87
N LEU A 164 -5.04 2.09 -11.60
CA LEU A 164 -6.23 2.94 -11.70
C LEU A 164 -7.39 2.19 -12.36
N ALA A 165 -7.15 1.58 -13.52
CA ALA A 165 -8.15 0.83 -14.26
C ALA A 165 -8.72 -0.34 -13.44
N THR A 166 -7.87 -1.03 -12.67
CA THR A 166 -8.28 -2.11 -11.77
C THR A 166 -9.24 -1.59 -10.68
N LEU A 167 -8.90 -0.46 -10.05
CA LEU A 167 -9.76 0.14 -9.04
C LEU A 167 -11.05 0.71 -9.62
N GLU A 168 -11.02 1.30 -10.81
CA GLU A 168 -12.23 1.74 -11.53
C GLU A 168 -13.17 0.56 -11.80
N ALA A 169 -12.63 -0.55 -12.32
CA ALA A 169 -13.41 -1.75 -12.62
C ALA A 169 -14.04 -2.36 -11.35
N LEU A 170 -13.28 -2.45 -10.26
CA LEU A 170 -13.77 -3.06 -9.01
C LEU A 170 -14.76 -2.17 -8.26
N SER A 171 -14.54 -0.85 -8.24
CA SER A 171 -15.40 0.08 -7.51
C SER A 171 -16.62 0.54 -8.29
N GLY A 172 -16.63 0.35 -9.61
CA GLY A 172 -17.64 0.92 -10.52
C GLY A 172 -17.68 2.46 -10.51
N ALA A 173 -16.56 3.09 -10.14
CA ALA A 173 -16.44 4.54 -10.09
C ALA A 173 -14.99 4.96 -10.37
N ARG A 174 -14.81 6.14 -10.96
CA ARG A 174 -13.47 6.71 -11.17
C ARG A 174 -12.92 7.28 -9.86
N PRO A 175 -11.82 6.77 -9.30
CA PRO A 175 -11.22 7.31 -8.10
C PRO A 175 -10.63 8.71 -8.33
N GLY A 176 -10.71 9.57 -7.32
CA GLY A 176 -9.86 10.75 -7.25
C GLY A 176 -8.40 10.34 -7.04
N LEU A 177 -7.46 11.10 -7.61
CA LEU A 177 -6.03 10.81 -7.50
C LEU A 177 -5.30 11.90 -6.71
N ALA A 178 -4.33 11.49 -5.91
CA ALA A 178 -3.30 12.34 -5.32
C ALA A 178 -2.00 11.53 -5.17
N THR A 179 -0.94 12.16 -4.68
CA THR A 179 0.33 11.48 -4.39
C THR A 179 0.36 11.04 -2.94
N ASP A 180 0.67 9.79 -2.68
CA ASP A 180 0.87 9.24 -1.34
C ASP A 180 2.25 9.63 -0.78
N GLY A 181 2.43 9.48 0.54
CA GLY A 181 3.70 9.75 1.21
C GLY A 181 4.89 8.91 0.73
N CYS A 182 4.63 7.81 0.04
CA CYS A 182 5.65 6.98 -0.62
C CYS A 182 5.83 7.28 -2.13
N SER A 183 5.35 8.44 -2.59
CA SER A 183 5.53 8.98 -3.95
C SER A 183 4.70 8.33 -5.06
N VAL A 184 3.86 7.32 -4.79
CA VAL A 184 2.96 6.72 -5.79
C VAL A 184 1.55 7.31 -5.72
N PRO A 185 0.71 7.16 -6.76
CA PRO A 185 -0.69 7.55 -6.70
C PRO A 185 -1.44 6.88 -5.55
N THR A 186 -2.27 7.66 -4.86
CA THR A 186 -3.28 7.17 -3.92
C THR A 186 -4.68 7.51 -4.43
N PHE A 187 -5.66 6.72 -4.07
CA PHE A 187 -6.99 6.71 -4.66
C PHE A 187 -8.03 7.14 -3.64
N ALA A 188 -8.93 8.02 -4.06
CA ALA A 188 -10.05 8.48 -3.25
C ALA A 188 -11.37 7.94 -3.80
N LEU A 189 -12.16 7.30 -2.93
CA LEU A 189 -13.49 6.79 -3.23
C LEU A 189 -14.46 7.18 -2.11
N SER A 190 -15.76 7.16 -2.39
CA SER A 190 -16.73 7.19 -1.31
C SER A 190 -16.61 5.90 -0.48
N LEU A 191 -16.94 5.97 0.81
CA LEU A 191 -16.85 4.83 1.72
C LEU A 191 -17.69 3.64 1.20
N ALA A 192 -18.87 3.90 0.66
CA ALA A 192 -19.72 2.87 0.08
C ALA A 192 -19.07 2.18 -1.13
N ARG A 193 -18.32 2.92 -1.97
CA ARG A 193 -17.61 2.33 -3.11
C ARG A 193 -16.34 1.59 -2.68
N ALA A 194 -15.71 2.06 -1.63
CA ALA A 194 -14.51 1.41 -1.06
C ALA A 194 -14.83 0.08 -0.39
#